data_03b4f82ade0f20e26c95cdbae4e85392
#
_entry.id   03b4f82ade0f20e26c95cdbae4e85392
#
_cell.length_a   1.000
_cell.length_b   1.000
_cell.length_c   1.000
_cell.angle_alpha   90.00
_cell.angle_beta   90.00
_cell.angle_gamma   90.00
#
_symmetry.space_group_name_H-M   'P 1'
#
loop_
_entity.id
_entity.type
_entity.pdbx_description
1 polymer ?
#
loop_
_entity_poly.entity_id
_entity_poly.type
_entity_poly.pdbx_seq_one_letter_code
_entity_poly.pdbx_strand_id
1 'polypeptide(L)'
;MSIKNKVAAAAFGVAVALTSPLLEEIEGVRYKPYKDIAGVWTVCAGITGPDVILGKTYTKKECDALLAKHIHVAKKEVDKQVKVDIPDSMRAAMYSFTYNAGVGAFRNSTMLKLINQGKLKDACDQLYRWTYYHNPKTGRREKSKGLLNRRKVEYKYCTMDLK
;
A
#
# COMPACT_ATOMS: atom_id res chain seq x y z
N MET A 1 -27.25 3.51 -12.05
CA MET A 1 -26.06 2.68 -11.78
C MET A 1 -26.45 1.22 -11.89
N SER A 2 -25.76 0.45 -12.71
CA SER A 2 -26.08 -0.98 -12.86
C SER A 2 -25.71 -1.77 -11.60
N ILE A 3 -26.39 -2.93 -11.39
CA ILE A 3 -26.10 -3.82 -10.27
C ILE A 3 -24.62 -4.23 -10.26
N LYS A 4 -24.02 -4.47 -11.42
CA LYS A 4 -22.59 -4.78 -11.56
C LYS A 4 -21.70 -3.69 -10.99
N ASN A 5 -22.02 -2.42 -11.22
CA ASN A 5 -21.25 -1.29 -10.69
C ASN A 5 -21.37 -1.15 -9.17
N LYS A 6 -22.54 -1.47 -8.61
CA LYS A 6 -22.75 -1.44 -7.14
C LYS A 6 -21.96 -2.57 -6.45
N VAL A 7 -21.94 -3.76 -7.03
CA VAL A 7 -21.18 -4.90 -6.50
C VAL A 7 -19.67 -4.63 -6.55
N ALA A 8 -19.18 -4.08 -7.66
CA ALA A 8 -17.77 -3.72 -7.80
C ALA A 8 -17.36 -2.63 -6.78
N ALA A 9 -18.20 -1.62 -6.59
CA ALA A 9 -17.93 -0.56 -5.63
C ALA A 9 -17.89 -1.08 -4.18
N ALA A 10 -18.77 -2.04 -3.83
CA ALA A 10 -18.77 -2.68 -2.51
C ALA A 10 -17.51 -3.53 -2.30
N ALA A 11 -17.09 -4.31 -3.31
CA ALA A 11 -15.86 -5.10 -3.26
C ALA A 11 -14.62 -4.23 -3.04
N PHE A 12 -14.50 -3.13 -3.78
CA PHE A 12 -13.38 -2.20 -3.62
C PHE A 12 -13.37 -1.50 -2.26
N GLY A 13 -14.54 -1.30 -1.66
CA GLY A 13 -14.69 -0.79 -0.30
C GLY A 13 -14.08 -1.73 0.74
N VAL A 14 -14.23 -3.05 0.58
CA VAL A 14 -13.60 -4.06 1.46
C VAL A 14 -12.08 -4.00 1.34
N ALA A 15 -11.54 -3.89 0.12
CA ALA A 15 -10.09 -3.78 -0.09
C ALA A 15 -9.51 -2.53 0.58
N VAL A 16 -10.19 -1.39 0.52
CA VAL A 16 -9.79 -0.16 1.22
C VAL A 16 -9.79 -0.37 2.73
N ALA A 17 -10.84 -1.00 3.27
CA ALA A 17 -10.95 -1.29 4.71
C ALA A 17 -9.81 -2.21 5.21
N LEU A 18 -9.37 -3.17 4.39
CA LEU A 18 -8.25 -4.06 4.73
C LEU A 18 -6.89 -3.36 4.65
N THR A 19 -6.77 -2.27 3.89
CA THR A 19 -5.53 -1.53 3.75
C THR A 19 -5.13 -0.84 5.05
N SER A 20 -6.08 -0.35 5.85
CA SER A 20 -5.80 0.29 7.14
C SER A 20 -5.06 -0.65 8.10
N PRO A 21 -5.58 -1.83 8.47
CA PRO A 21 -4.85 -2.75 9.36
C PRO A 21 -3.53 -3.24 8.75
N LEU A 22 -3.45 -3.41 7.45
CA LEU A 22 -2.21 -3.79 6.76
C LEU A 22 -1.13 -2.72 7.00
N LEU A 23 -1.45 -1.45 6.79
CA LEU A 23 -0.50 -0.35 6.98
C LEU A 23 -0.17 -0.14 8.46
N GLU A 24 -1.11 -0.39 9.36
CA GLU A 24 -0.84 -0.38 10.81
C GLU A 24 0.21 -1.42 11.20
N GLU A 25 0.18 -2.63 10.61
CA GLU A 25 1.22 -3.65 10.83
C GLU A 25 2.59 -3.17 10.34
N ILE A 26 2.65 -2.45 9.24
CA ILE A 26 3.89 -1.96 8.64
C ILE A 26 4.46 -0.77 9.41
N GLU A 27 3.66 0.27 9.57
CA GLU A 27 4.12 1.59 10.04
C GLU A 27 3.90 1.79 11.53
N GLY A 28 3.04 0.99 12.16
CA GLY A 28 2.46 1.34 13.44
C GLY A 28 1.52 2.53 13.30
N VAL A 29 0.86 2.90 14.39
CA VAL A 29 -0.01 4.08 14.41
C VAL A 29 0.44 5.01 15.51
N ARG A 30 0.72 6.25 15.16
CA ARG A 30 1.04 7.31 16.11
C ARG A 30 0.08 8.48 15.92
N TYR A 31 -0.60 8.82 16.98
CA TYR A 31 -1.63 9.85 16.96
C TYR A 31 -1.11 11.27 17.16
N LYS A 32 0.18 11.41 17.48
CA LYS A 32 0.87 12.70 17.57
C LYS A 32 1.97 12.77 16.52
N PRO A 33 2.16 13.91 15.84
CA PRO A 33 3.24 14.06 14.88
C PRO A 33 4.61 13.72 15.46
N TYR A 34 5.41 13.01 14.70
CA TYR A 34 6.79 12.64 15.02
C TYR A 34 7.66 12.77 13.77
N LYS A 35 8.96 12.91 13.97
CA LYS A 35 9.92 12.85 12.85
C LYS A 35 10.30 11.40 12.59
N ASP A 36 10.21 10.97 11.34
CA ASP A 36 10.71 9.66 10.91
C ASP A 36 12.24 9.66 10.83
N ILE A 37 12.84 8.53 10.44
CA ILE A 37 14.29 8.39 10.33
C ILE A 37 14.91 9.32 9.28
N ALA A 38 14.13 9.79 8.31
CA ALA A 38 14.56 10.78 7.32
C ALA A 38 14.33 12.23 7.78
N GLY A 39 13.82 12.44 9.01
CA GLY A 39 13.52 13.76 9.56
C GLY A 39 12.24 14.38 9.04
N VAL A 40 11.38 13.61 8.40
CA VAL A 40 10.08 14.07 7.86
C VAL A 40 9.00 13.96 8.93
N TRP A 41 8.24 15.04 9.14
CA TRP A 41 7.10 15.03 10.05
C TRP A 41 6.02 14.08 9.55
N THR A 42 5.63 13.15 10.40
CA THR A 42 4.76 12.02 10.08
C THR A 42 3.71 11.84 11.18
N VAL A 43 2.54 11.37 10.84
CA VAL A 43 1.47 11.05 11.80
C VAL A 43 0.63 9.86 11.30
N CYS A 44 -0.15 9.27 12.18
CA CYS A 44 -1.00 8.11 11.87
C CYS A 44 -0.17 6.93 11.34
N ALA A 45 -0.59 6.27 10.28
CA ALA A 45 0.14 5.17 9.65
C ALA A 45 0.96 5.69 8.47
N GLY A 46 2.00 6.48 8.76
CA GLY A 46 2.92 6.97 7.74
C GLY A 46 2.43 8.18 6.92
N ILE A 47 1.46 8.94 7.43
CA ILE A 47 0.96 10.15 6.75
C ILE A 47 1.97 11.28 6.88
N THR A 48 2.34 11.87 5.75
CA THR A 48 3.26 13.02 5.64
C THR A 48 2.62 14.18 4.87
N GLY A 49 3.29 15.31 4.82
CA GLY A 49 2.87 16.47 4.04
C GLY A 49 1.94 17.42 4.79
N PRO A 50 1.14 18.24 4.06
CA PRO A 50 0.36 19.33 4.66
C PRO A 50 -0.70 18.90 5.67
N ASP A 51 -1.13 17.64 5.64
CA ASP A 51 -2.11 17.12 6.59
C ASP A 51 -1.52 16.85 7.98
N VAL A 52 -0.20 16.93 8.14
CA VAL A 52 0.48 16.80 9.44
C VAL A 52 0.48 18.15 10.15
N ILE A 53 -0.34 18.26 11.19
CA ILE A 53 -0.48 19.51 11.98
C ILE A 53 0.27 19.31 13.29
N LEU A 54 1.36 20.08 13.48
CA LEU A 54 2.15 20.01 14.70
C LEU A 54 1.32 20.47 15.91
N GLY A 55 1.47 19.75 17.02
CA GLY A 55 0.73 20.04 18.26
C GLY A 55 -0.68 19.40 18.31
N LYS A 56 -1.17 18.84 17.20
CA LYS A 56 -2.46 18.16 17.16
C LYS A 56 -2.32 16.71 17.61
N THR A 57 -3.30 16.22 18.36
CA THR A 57 -3.50 14.79 18.63
C THR A 57 -4.65 14.30 17.73
N TYR A 58 -4.36 13.31 16.90
CA TYR A 58 -5.33 12.75 15.95
C TYR A 58 -6.16 11.64 16.59
N THR A 59 -7.39 11.49 16.16
CA THR A 59 -8.23 10.35 16.52
C THR A 59 -8.03 9.21 15.51
N LYS A 60 -8.44 7.99 15.87
CA LYS A 60 -8.44 6.86 14.93
C LYS A 60 -9.26 7.19 13.67
N LYS A 61 -10.42 7.79 13.84
CA LYS A 61 -11.29 8.20 12.73
C LYS A 61 -10.61 9.19 11.79
N GLU A 62 -9.90 10.17 12.34
CA GLU A 62 -9.13 11.12 11.54
C GLU A 62 -7.98 10.44 10.80
N CYS A 63 -7.26 9.52 11.44
CA CYS A 63 -6.20 8.74 10.80
C CYS A 63 -6.74 7.87 9.67
N ASP A 64 -7.87 7.18 9.86
CA ASP A 64 -8.49 6.36 8.83
C ASP A 64 -8.94 7.21 7.63
N ALA A 65 -9.50 8.40 7.87
CA ALA A 65 -9.91 9.32 6.81
C ALA A 65 -8.73 9.86 6.02
N LEU A 66 -7.64 10.24 6.71
CA LEU A 66 -6.40 10.68 6.06
C LEU A 66 -5.77 9.57 5.22
N LEU A 67 -5.76 8.35 5.74
CA LEU A 67 -5.24 7.21 5.01
C LEU A 67 -6.03 6.97 3.72
N ALA A 68 -7.36 6.96 3.79
CA ALA A 68 -8.22 6.82 2.61
C ALA A 68 -7.93 7.91 1.57
N LYS A 69 -7.72 9.15 2.01
CA LYS A 69 -7.35 10.28 1.14
C LYS A 69 -5.99 10.04 0.47
N HIS A 70 -4.98 9.64 1.24
CA HIS A 70 -3.61 9.49 0.74
C HIS A 70 -3.44 8.27 -0.17
N ILE A 71 -4.16 7.17 0.07
CA ILE A 71 -4.09 5.99 -0.81
C ILE A 71 -4.93 6.14 -2.09
N HIS A 72 -5.75 7.19 -2.22
CA HIS A 72 -6.67 7.36 -3.34
C HIS A 72 -5.99 7.25 -4.72
N VAL A 73 -4.83 7.85 -4.88
CA VAL A 73 -4.07 7.82 -6.14
C VAL A 73 -3.60 6.39 -6.45
N ALA A 74 -3.06 5.69 -5.44
CA ALA A 74 -2.65 4.30 -5.57
C ALA A 74 -3.82 3.38 -5.88
N LYS A 75 -4.93 3.54 -5.17
CA LYS A 75 -6.17 2.79 -5.39
C LYS A 75 -6.67 2.95 -6.82
N LYS A 76 -6.74 4.19 -7.31
CA LYS A 76 -7.20 4.50 -8.67
C LYS A 76 -6.36 3.82 -9.72
N GLU A 77 -5.04 3.82 -9.55
CA GLU A 77 -4.13 3.16 -10.49
C GLU A 77 -4.28 1.64 -10.47
N VAL A 78 -4.31 1.03 -9.29
CA VAL A 78 -4.47 -0.44 -9.16
C VAL A 78 -5.80 -0.88 -9.78
N ASP A 79 -6.89 -0.21 -9.43
CA ASP A 79 -8.23 -0.56 -9.92
C ASP A 79 -8.33 -0.41 -11.45
N LYS A 80 -7.59 0.56 -12.02
CA LYS A 80 -7.52 0.75 -13.47
C LYS A 80 -6.71 -0.34 -14.18
N GLN A 81 -5.57 -0.72 -13.62
CA GLN A 81 -4.60 -1.59 -14.28
C GLN A 81 -4.90 -3.08 -14.12
N VAL A 82 -5.52 -3.49 -13.02
CA VAL A 82 -5.89 -4.88 -12.77
C VAL A 82 -7.14 -5.24 -13.57
N LYS A 83 -7.00 -6.21 -14.49
CA LYS A 83 -8.05 -6.59 -15.45
C LYS A 83 -8.72 -7.93 -15.12
N VAL A 84 -8.28 -8.60 -14.06
CA VAL A 84 -8.82 -9.88 -13.60
C VAL A 84 -9.35 -9.76 -12.18
N ASP A 85 -10.21 -10.69 -11.78
CA ASP A 85 -10.68 -10.76 -10.42
C ASP A 85 -9.56 -11.23 -9.50
N ILE A 86 -9.33 -10.49 -8.42
CA ILE A 86 -8.38 -10.85 -7.36
C ILE A 86 -9.06 -10.72 -6.00
N PRO A 87 -8.61 -11.49 -4.98
CA PRO A 87 -9.13 -11.33 -3.62
C PRO A 87 -8.94 -9.92 -3.09
N ASP A 88 -9.85 -9.47 -2.24
CA ASP A 88 -9.78 -8.14 -1.62
C ASP A 88 -8.49 -7.94 -0.81
N SER A 89 -8.01 -8.99 -0.12
CA SER A 89 -6.73 -8.96 0.59
C SER A 89 -5.55 -8.75 -0.35
N MET A 90 -5.55 -9.37 -1.51
CA MET A 90 -4.53 -9.16 -2.53
C MET A 90 -4.59 -7.73 -3.08
N ARG A 91 -5.79 -7.22 -3.33
CA ARG A 91 -5.99 -5.83 -3.79
C ARG A 91 -5.48 -4.82 -2.76
N ALA A 92 -5.74 -5.06 -1.47
CA ALA A 92 -5.20 -4.22 -0.39
C ALA A 92 -3.67 -4.23 -0.38
N ALA A 93 -3.05 -5.39 -0.58
CA ALA A 93 -1.59 -5.49 -0.72
C ALA A 93 -1.06 -4.66 -1.90
N MET A 94 -1.78 -4.67 -3.03
CA MET A 94 -1.41 -3.85 -4.19
C MET A 94 -1.58 -2.35 -3.93
N TYR A 95 -2.60 -1.95 -3.18
CA TYR A 95 -2.75 -0.56 -2.76
C TYR A 95 -1.56 -0.12 -1.89
N SER A 96 -1.19 -0.93 -0.91
CA SER A 96 -0.04 -0.66 -0.04
C SER A 96 1.27 -0.56 -0.83
N PHE A 97 1.53 -1.53 -1.70
CA PHE A 97 2.71 -1.53 -2.55
C PHE A 97 2.77 -0.27 -3.42
N THR A 98 1.69 0.05 -4.11
CA THR A 98 1.62 1.19 -5.03
C THR A 98 1.74 2.51 -4.28
N TYR A 99 1.15 2.62 -3.10
CA TYR A 99 1.29 3.77 -2.21
C TYR A 99 2.75 4.01 -1.82
N ASN A 100 3.50 2.95 -1.52
CA ASN A 100 4.91 3.03 -1.14
C ASN A 100 5.86 3.20 -2.34
N ALA A 101 5.70 2.38 -3.37
CA ALA A 101 6.63 2.33 -4.50
C ALA A 101 6.31 3.34 -5.61
N GLY A 102 5.06 3.79 -5.69
CA GLY A 102 4.59 4.73 -6.70
C GLY A 102 3.80 4.08 -7.82
N VAL A 103 2.93 4.87 -8.44
CA VAL A 103 2.04 4.40 -9.53
C VAL A 103 2.80 3.94 -10.77
N GLY A 104 3.89 4.60 -11.12
CA GLY A 104 4.75 4.21 -12.24
C GLY A 104 5.43 2.87 -12.02
N ALA A 105 5.90 2.61 -10.79
CA ALA A 105 6.50 1.34 -10.42
C ALA A 105 5.51 0.19 -10.58
N PHE A 106 4.29 0.35 -10.09
CA PHE A 106 3.24 -0.66 -10.23
C PHE A 106 2.86 -0.89 -11.70
N ARG A 107 2.62 0.19 -12.43
CA ARG A 107 2.21 0.15 -13.85
C ARG A 107 3.20 -0.63 -14.72
N ASN A 108 4.49 -0.47 -14.47
CA ASN A 108 5.56 -1.07 -15.28
C ASN A 108 6.10 -2.38 -14.68
N SER A 109 5.48 -2.90 -13.60
CA SER A 109 6.00 -4.06 -12.89
C SER A 109 5.68 -5.38 -13.59
N THR A 110 6.57 -6.35 -13.41
CA THR A 110 6.31 -7.76 -13.75
C THR A 110 5.14 -8.30 -12.94
N MET A 111 5.00 -7.82 -11.69
CA MET A 111 3.89 -8.19 -10.81
C MET A 111 2.53 -7.92 -11.45
N LEU A 112 2.31 -6.73 -12.00
CA LEU A 112 1.06 -6.39 -12.69
C LEU A 112 0.82 -7.29 -13.90
N LYS A 113 1.85 -7.57 -14.69
CA LYS A 113 1.74 -8.50 -15.84
C LYS A 113 1.27 -9.88 -15.41
N LEU A 114 1.85 -10.41 -14.34
CA LEU A 114 1.49 -11.71 -13.80
C LEU A 114 0.07 -11.73 -13.25
N ILE A 115 -0.37 -10.68 -12.57
CA ILE A 115 -1.76 -10.53 -12.12
C ILE A 115 -2.71 -10.67 -13.30
N ASN A 116 -2.48 -9.91 -14.37
CA ASN A 116 -3.36 -9.88 -15.54
C ASN A 116 -3.30 -11.16 -16.38
N GLN A 117 -2.29 -12.00 -16.16
CA GLN A 117 -2.21 -13.36 -16.71
C GLN A 117 -2.88 -14.41 -15.82
N GLY A 118 -3.42 -14.03 -14.67
CA GLY A 118 -4.01 -14.94 -13.70
C GLY A 118 -3.00 -15.71 -12.86
N LYS A 119 -1.71 -15.39 -12.96
CA LYS A 119 -0.62 -16.02 -12.20
C LYS A 119 -0.44 -15.31 -10.86
N LEU A 120 -1.44 -15.44 -9.99
CA LEU A 120 -1.56 -14.60 -8.80
C LEU A 120 -0.47 -14.89 -7.75
N LYS A 121 -0.15 -16.15 -7.49
CA LYS A 121 0.91 -16.53 -6.54
C LYS A 121 2.27 -16.01 -7.01
N ASP A 122 2.58 -16.18 -8.29
CA ASP A 122 3.82 -15.69 -8.87
C ASP A 122 3.91 -14.17 -8.80
N ALA A 123 2.79 -13.48 -8.97
CA ALA A 123 2.69 -12.04 -8.81
C ALA A 123 3.04 -11.61 -7.37
N CYS A 124 2.49 -12.29 -6.37
CA CYS A 124 2.81 -12.01 -4.96
C CYS A 124 4.30 -12.21 -4.67
N ASP A 125 4.91 -13.25 -5.24
CA ASP A 125 6.34 -13.53 -5.07
C ASP A 125 7.23 -12.37 -5.58
N GLN A 126 6.76 -11.60 -6.54
CA GLN A 126 7.47 -10.43 -7.06
C GLN A 126 7.66 -9.32 -6.03
N LEU A 127 6.83 -9.26 -4.99
CA LEU A 127 6.96 -8.26 -3.93
C LEU A 127 8.37 -8.25 -3.33
N TYR A 128 8.98 -9.40 -3.14
CA TYR A 128 10.32 -9.52 -2.54
C TYR A 128 11.45 -8.94 -3.39
N ARG A 129 11.20 -8.61 -4.66
CA ARG A 129 12.17 -7.89 -5.50
C ARG A 129 12.26 -6.41 -5.14
N TRP A 130 11.30 -5.88 -4.40
CA TRP A 130 11.17 -4.45 -4.05
C TRP A 130 11.66 -4.17 -2.63
N THR A 131 12.83 -4.69 -2.29
CA THR A 131 13.46 -4.59 -0.98
C THR A 131 14.74 -3.77 -0.98
N TYR A 132 15.06 -3.14 -2.11
CA TYR A 132 16.26 -2.32 -2.27
C TYR A 132 15.91 -0.85 -2.42
N TYR A 133 16.83 0.00 -2.00
CA TYR A 133 16.75 1.44 -2.22
C TYR A 133 18.09 1.95 -2.71
N HIS A 134 18.10 3.14 -3.33
CA HIS A 134 19.34 3.82 -3.71
C HIS A 134 19.82 4.65 -2.53
N ASN A 135 20.99 4.31 -1.98
CA ASN A 135 21.56 5.07 -0.87
C ASN A 135 22.33 6.28 -1.42
N PRO A 136 21.88 7.52 -1.16
CA PRO A 136 22.54 8.71 -1.67
C PRO A 136 23.93 8.94 -1.08
N LYS A 137 24.22 8.38 0.12
CA LYS A 137 25.53 8.49 0.78
C LYS A 137 26.60 7.62 0.11
N THR A 138 26.23 6.42 -0.38
CA THR A 138 27.16 5.47 -0.99
C THR A 138 27.07 5.42 -2.52
N GLY A 139 26.00 5.98 -3.11
CA GLY A 139 25.69 5.88 -4.53
C GLY A 139 25.32 4.47 -4.98
N ARG A 140 25.08 3.54 -4.05
CA ARG A 140 24.80 2.13 -4.32
C ARG A 140 23.36 1.77 -4.06
N ARG A 141 22.91 0.73 -4.75
CA ARG A 141 21.65 0.05 -4.46
C ARG A 141 21.87 -0.90 -3.28
N GLU A 142 21.18 -0.64 -2.19
CA GLU A 142 21.34 -1.40 -0.93
C GLU A 142 20.02 -2.01 -0.49
N LYS A 143 20.12 -3.15 0.22
CA LYS A 143 18.95 -3.82 0.79
C LYS A 143 18.45 -3.04 2.01
N SER A 144 17.13 -2.83 2.09
CA SER A 144 16.48 -2.15 3.19
C SER A 144 15.71 -3.15 4.05
N LYS A 145 16.04 -3.19 5.34
CA LYS A 145 15.32 -4.00 6.33
C LYS A 145 13.86 -3.54 6.49
N GLY A 146 13.63 -2.23 6.43
CA GLY A 146 12.30 -1.65 6.49
C GLY A 146 11.44 -2.02 5.27
N LEU A 147 12.02 -1.97 4.07
CA LEU A 147 11.34 -2.40 2.86
C LEU A 147 11.05 -3.91 2.88
N LEU A 148 11.98 -4.71 3.37
CA LEU A 148 11.75 -6.16 3.52
C LEU A 148 10.57 -6.44 4.45
N ASN A 149 10.51 -5.78 5.62
CA ASN A 149 9.42 -5.94 6.57
C ASN A 149 8.07 -5.54 5.94
N ARG A 150 8.06 -4.45 5.19
CA ARG A 150 6.88 -4.00 4.45
C ARG A 150 6.41 -5.05 3.45
N ARG A 151 7.33 -5.60 2.65
CA ARG A 151 7.01 -6.63 1.65
C ARG A 151 6.49 -7.92 2.29
N LYS A 152 7.01 -8.29 3.46
CA LYS A 152 6.50 -9.46 4.22
C LYS A 152 5.04 -9.30 4.61
N VAL A 153 4.65 -8.13 5.11
CA VAL A 153 3.24 -7.85 5.46
C VAL A 153 2.37 -7.84 4.21
N GLU A 154 2.79 -7.14 3.16
CA GLU A 154 2.07 -7.11 1.89
C GLU A 154 1.92 -8.52 1.29
N TYR A 155 2.96 -9.33 1.34
CA TYR A 155 2.95 -10.72 0.88
C TYR A 155 1.93 -11.58 1.65
N LYS A 156 1.87 -11.43 2.97
CA LYS A 156 0.88 -12.13 3.80
C LYS A 156 -0.55 -11.82 3.31
N TYR A 157 -0.89 -10.55 3.13
CA TYR A 157 -2.21 -10.15 2.62
C TYR A 157 -2.43 -10.58 1.17
N CYS A 158 -1.38 -10.52 0.34
CA CYS A 158 -1.44 -10.90 -1.07
C CYS A 158 -1.81 -12.38 -1.25
N THR A 159 -1.33 -13.25 -0.36
CA THR A 159 -1.47 -14.71 -0.51
C THR A 159 -2.55 -15.34 0.36
N MET A 160 -3.02 -14.66 1.41
CA MET A 160 -3.87 -15.29 2.44
C MET A 160 -5.18 -15.88 1.90
N ASP A 161 -5.75 -15.29 0.86
CA ASP A 161 -7.03 -15.72 0.28
C ASP A 161 -6.86 -16.37 -1.10
N LEU A 162 -5.64 -16.66 -1.52
CA LEU A 162 -5.38 -17.43 -2.75
C LEU A 162 -5.69 -18.91 -2.52
N LYS A 163 -6.34 -19.50 -3.51
CA LYS A 163 -6.69 -20.92 -3.52
C LYS A 163 -5.59 -21.76 -4.16
#